data_32313b9cf0f3603cd030486fbc8e80f0
#
_entry.id   32313b9cf0f3603cd030486fbc8e80f0
#
_cell.length_a   1.000
_cell.length_b   1.000
_cell.length_c   1.000
_cell.angle_alpha   90.00
_cell.angle_beta   90.00
_cell.angle_gamma   90.00
#
_symmetry.space_group_name_H-M   'P 1'
#
loop_
_entity.id
_entity.type
_entity.pdbx_description
1 polymer ?
#
loop_
_entity_poly.entity_id
_entity_poly.type
_entity_poly.pdbx_seq_one_letter_code
_entity_poly.pdbx_strand_id
1 'polypeptide(L)'
;MFSKSLFGGVARFAGVVTKQSAMFSNVRFASAADFSGASFTQYEDFGGARFDGDATFSRASFIALPRTSYEMDFPQQANFSNATFAQDADFSKATFTAHVGFYKATFAREVNFNGASFEGAYFADTTFGQGADFASSTFNHSASFDHATFNANAEFHEASFGGHADFRDVAFAADVRFSGASFGSNAGFCMASFGGNASFFRTDFAGTAEFREAIFEEYAGFSTAAFSADANFSGVAFEQLSWFADATFEAGAEFAGATFMGVADFCNVSFVKTPPVFAAENADSGEAYRARFTALPAGSDSAGQEAHNFTVYEGSQPIPLGTAELLNRTFVLPLGAVLYDPASWDKCRKEYTRMSEPAQY
;
A
#
# COMPACT_ATOMS: atom_id res chain seq x y z
N MET A 1 25.51 23.48 16.12
CA MET A 1 24.94 23.71 14.79
C MET A 1 25.95 23.29 13.74
N PHE A 2 25.58 22.39 12.83
CA PHE A 2 26.45 21.85 11.77
C PHE A 2 25.95 22.16 10.35
N SER A 3 24.86 22.97 10.24
CA SER A 3 24.21 23.27 8.94
C SER A 3 25.23 23.67 7.87
N LYS A 4 25.07 23.10 6.66
CA LYS A 4 25.94 23.32 5.48
C LYS A 4 27.42 22.89 5.70
N SER A 5 27.70 22.06 6.69
CA SER A 5 29.06 21.55 6.97
C SER A 5 29.38 20.29 6.18
N LEU A 6 30.65 19.97 6.08
CA LEU A 6 31.17 18.74 5.48
C LEU A 6 31.87 17.91 6.55
N PHE A 7 31.43 16.67 6.75
CA PHE A 7 32.16 15.61 7.45
C PHE A 7 32.88 14.76 6.40
N GLY A 8 34.20 14.98 6.24
CA GLY A 8 35.02 14.31 5.23
C GLY A 8 35.36 12.86 5.56
N GLY A 9 35.41 12.52 6.86
CA GLY A 9 35.66 11.17 7.37
C GLY A 9 34.41 10.57 8.02
N VAL A 10 34.59 9.40 8.65
CA VAL A 10 33.51 8.73 9.39
C VAL A 10 33.01 9.61 10.54
N ALA A 11 31.72 9.92 10.52
CA ALA A 11 31.05 10.69 11.56
C ALA A 11 30.48 9.75 12.64
N ARG A 12 30.97 9.85 13.87
CA ARG A 12 30.57 8.98 14.98
C ARG A 12 29.78 9.76 16.03
N PHE A 13 28.47 9.53 16.06
CA PHE A 13 27.51 10.08 17.02
C PHE A 13 26.77 8.98 17.80
N ALA A 14 27.29 7.74 17.77
CA ALA A 14 26.66 6.61 18.45
C ALA A 14 26.48 6.89 19.95
N GLY A 15 25.27 6.66 20.46
CA GLY A 15 24.94 6.86 21.88
C GLY A 15 25.00 8.31 22.38
N VAL A 16 25.14 9.29 21.49
CA VAL A 16 25.14 10.72 21.85
C VAL A 16 23.78 11.11 22.40
N VAL A 17 23.75 11.90 23.49
CA VAL A 17 22.53 12.52 24.02
C VAL A 17 22.61 14.03 23.77
N THR A 18 21.70 14.54 22.92
CA THR A 18 21.57 15.98 22.71
C THR A 18 20.54 16.55 23.68
N LYS A 19 20.87 17.68 24.30
CA LYS A 19 19.96 18.43 25.20
C LYS A 19 19.40 19.68 24.53
N GLN A 20 19.78 19.96 23.31
CA GLN A 20 19.36 21.07 22.48
C GLN A 20 19.17 20.59 21.05
N SER A 21 18.46 21.37 20.24
CA SER A 21 18.23 21.06 18.82
C SER A 21 19.54 20.80 18.08
N ALA A 22 19.58 19.70 17.35
CA ALA A 22 20.71 19.33 16.52
C ALA A 22 20.41 19.66 15.06
N MET A 23 21.14 20.63 14.53
CA MET A 23 20.92 21.17 13.18
C MET A 23 21.96 20.62 12.23
N PHE A 24 21.54 19.69 11.38
CA PHE A 24 22.33 19.06 10.32
C PHE A 24 21.80 19.37 8.91
N SER A 25 21.00 20.42 8.78
CA SER A 25 20.39 20.78 7.48
C SER A 25 21.46 21.06 6.42
N ASN A 26 21.30 20.44 5.25
CA ASN A 26 22.22 20.52 4.12
C ASN A 26 23.66 20.14 4.47
N VAL A 27 23.87 19.30 5.47
CA VAL A 27 25.19 18.72 5.81
C VAL A 27 25.51 17.62 4.81
N ARG A 28 26.78 17.50 4.44
CA ARG A 28 27.29 16.37 3.67
C ARG A 28 28.15 15.47 4.57
N PHE A 29 27.75 14.21 4.69
CA PHE A 29 28.54 13.13 5.28
C PHE A 29 29.19 12.36 4.14
N ALA A 30 30.47 12.65 3.85
CA ALA A 30 31.16 12.06 2.70
C ALA A 30 31.61 10.60 2.94
N SER A 31 31.45 10.10 4.15
CA SER A 31 31.74 8.72 4.55
C SER A 31 30.62 8.26 5.49
N ALA A 32 30.73 7.06 6.08
CA ALA A 32 29.72 6.54 6.99
C ALA A 32 29.39 7.49 8.14
N ALA A 33 28.11 7.53 8.52
CA ALA A 33 27.60 8.34 9.61
C ALA A 33 26.82 7.45 10.59
N ASP A 34 27.34 7.35 11.81
CA ASP A 34 26.82 6.47 12.85
C ASP A 34 26.12 7.29 13.96
N PHE A 35 24.81 7.23 14.00
CA PHE A 35 23.92 7.79 15.03
C PHE A 35 23.21 6.68 15.83
N SER A 36 23.76 5.45 15.80
CA SER A 36 23.11 4.32 16.47
C SER A 36 22.93 4.57 17.98
N GLY A 37 21.73 4.29 18.48
CA GLY A 37 21.38 4.52 19.88
C GLY A 37 21.49 5.98 20.34
N ALA A 38 21.62 6.95 19.43
CA ALA A 38 21.63 8.38 19.80
C ALA A 38 20.26 8.77 20.36
N SER A 39 20.25 9.69 21.34
CA SER A 39 19.03 10.25 21.93
C SER A 39 18.96 11.73 21.67
N PHE A 40 17.99 12.11 20.85
CA PHE A 40 17.70 13.48 20.47
C PHE A 40 16.46 13.94 21.25
N THR A 41 16.59 15.01 22.04
CA THR A 41 15.54 15.43 22.97
C THR A 41 14.88 16.76 22.60
N GLN A 42 15.13 17.25 21.40
CA GLN A 42 14.59 18.50 20.86
C GLN A 42 14.29 18.33 19.37
N TYR A 43 14.18 19.43 18.63
CA TYR A 43 14.04 19.43 17.19
C TYR A 43 15.37 19.08 16.50
N GLU A 44 15.33 18.11 15.59
CA GLU A 44 16.46 17.66 14.78
C GLU A 44 16.20 17.89 13.30
N ASP A 45 17.06 18.65 12.67
CA ASP A 45 16.94 18.98 11.25
C ASP A 45 18.06 18.36 10.42
N PHE A 46 17.74 17.31 9.69
CA PHE A 46 18.54 16.68 8.64
C PHE A 46 18.00 17.04 7.24
N GLY A 47 17.17 18.06 7.13
CA GLY A 47 16.56 18.48 5.86
C GLY A 47 17.62 18.80 4.81
N GLY A 48 17.53 18.18 3.63
CA GLY A 48 18.50 18.29 2.57
C GLY A 48 19.89 17.74 2.91
N ALA A 49 20.05 17.00 3.99
CA ALA A 49 21.33 16.34 4.31
C ALA A 49 21.65 15.27 3.25
N ARG A 50 22.95 15.10 2.98
CA ARG A 50 23.45 14.11 2.04
C ARG A 50 24.39 13.14 2.74
N PHE A 51 24.04 11.87 2.73
CA PHE A 51 24.83 10.75 3.24
C PHE A 51 25.41 10.00 2.04
N ASP A 52 26.72 10.18 1.78
CA ASP A 52 27.41 9.50 0.67
C ASP A 52 27.89 8.08 1.06
N GLY A 53 28.06 7.80 2.35
CA GLY A 53 28.31 6.48 2.93
C GLY A 53 27.08 5.96 3.68
N ASP A 54 27.21 4.78 4.27
CA ASP A 54 26.15 4.19 5.08
C ASP A 54 25.75 5.12 6.22
N ALA A 55 24.44 5.20 6.50
CA ALA A 55 23.90 6.00 7.58
C ALA A 55 23.11 5.12 8.54
N THR A 56 23.56 5.01 9.79
CA THR A 56 22.82 4.23 10.79
C THR A 56 22.22 5.10 11.88
N PHE A 57 20.93 4.96 12.08
CA PHE A 57 20.11 5.51 13.14
C PHE A 57 19.43 4.38 13.93
N SER A 58 19.99 3.17 13.85
CA SER A 58 19.44 2.00 14.53
C SER A 58 19.30 2.25 16.02
N ARG A 59 18.11 1.99 16.57
CA ARG A 59 17.75 2.27 17.97
C ARG A 59 17.93 3.73 18.39
N ALA A 60 18.03 4.66 17.47
CA ALA A 60 18.03 6.08 17.82
C ALA A 60 16.65 6.50 18.34
N SER A 61 16.63 7.42 19.28
CA SER A 61 15.40 7.95 19.87
C SER A 61 15.28 9.43 19.58
N PHE A 62 14.21 9.83 18.93
CA PHE A 62 13.83 11.23 18.69
C PHE A 62 12.67 11.56 19.61
N ILE A 63 12.95 12.25 20.72
CA ILE A 63 12.03 12.42 21.87
C ILE A 63 11.47 13.82 21.87
N ALA A 64 10.14 13.96 21.67
CA ALA A 64 9.43 15.22 21.83
C ALA A 64 9.35 15.61 23.30
N LEU A 65 9.72 16.86 23.61
CA LEU A 65 9.34 17.44 24.90
C LEU A 65 7.89 17.95 24.80
N PRO A 66 7.07 17.79 25.86
CA PRO A 66 5.74 18.35 25.88
C PRO A 66 5.82 19.88 25.77
N ARG A 67 5.21 20.43 24.72
CA ARG A 67 5.08 21.89 24.55
C ARG A 67 3.91 22.43 25.35
N THR A 68 4.11 23.56 26.01
CA THR A 68 3.14 24.22 26.87
C THR A 68 2.30 25.30 26.16
N SER A 69 2.30 25.40 24.83
CA SER A 69 1.57 26.47 24.13
C SER A 69 0.94 26.02 22.81
N TYR A 70 -0.20 26.64 22.51
CA TYR A 70 -1.14 26.47 21.40
C TYR A 70 -0.55 26.83 20.01
N GLU A 71 0.47 26.19 19.54
CA GLU A 71 0.87 26.33 18.14
C GLU A 71 0.30 25.15 17.35
N MET A 72 -0.75 25.44 16.58
CA MET A 72 -1.46 24.56 15.67
C MET A 72 -0.68 24.39 14.36
N ASP A 73 0.50 23.79 14.39
CA ASP A 73 1.11 23.18 13.21
C ASP A 73 1.81 21.92 13.69
N PHE A 74 1.57 20.80 13.01
CA PHE A 74 2.12 19.48 13.33
C PHE A 74 3.64 19.59 13.52
N PRO A 75 4.17 19.63 14.75
CA PRO A 75 5.60 19.81 14.94
C PRO A 75 6.31 18.54 14.47
N GLN A 76 6.84 18.58 13.26
CA GLN A 76 7.85 17.61 12.86
C GLN A 76 9.01 17.80 13.82
N GLN A 77 9.33 16.80 14.60
CA GLN A 77 10.45 16.88 15.53
C GLN A 77 11.74 16.44 14.90
N ALA A 78 11.69 15.46 14.01
CA ALA A 78 12.81 15.04 13.20
C ALA A 78 12.49 15.29 11.72
N ASN A 79 13.34 16.03 11.04
CA ASN A 79 13.15 16.40 9.64
C ASN A 79 14.25 15.79 8.77
N PHE A 80 13.90 14.85 7.89
CA PHE A 80 14.74 14.29 6.84
C PHE A 80 14.24 14.66 5.45
N SER A 81 13.40 15.69 5.32
CA SER A 81 12.85 16.11 4.03
C SER A 81 13.96 16.50 3.07
N ASN A 82 13.86 16.02 1.81
CA ASN A 82 14.87 16.21 0.77
C ASN A 82 16.25 15.62 1.12
N ALA A 83 16.39 14.81 2.16
CA ALA A 83 17.65 14.13 2.48
C ALA A 83 17.95 13.06 1.42
N THR A 84 19.24 12.84 1.17
CA THR A 84 19.71 11.81 0.22
C THR A 84 20.60 10.82 0.92
N PHE A 85 20.23 9.55 0.88
CA PHE A 85 20.99 8.41 1.36
C PHE A 85 21.53 7.65 0.15
N ALA A 86 22.81 7.84 -0.17
CA ALA A 86 23.42 7.26 -1.38
C ALA A 86 23.85 5.80 -1.21
N GLN A 87 24.00 5.33 0.03
CA GLN A 87 24.25 3.96 0.41
C GLN A 87 23.13 3.49 1.37
N ASP A 88 23.35 2.37 2.05
CA ASP A 88 22.35 1.78 2.92
C ASP A 88 22.04 2.68 4.11
N ALA A 89 20.76 2.71 4.51
CA ALA A 89 20.28 3.49 5.64
C ALA A 89 19.56 2.59 6.65
N ASP A 90 20.03 2.58 7.89
CA ASP A 90 19.46 1.73 8.95
C ASP A 90 18.77 2.58 10.03
N PHE A 91 17.45 2.53 10.06
CA PHE A 91 16.57 3.10 11.09
C PHE A 91 15.91 2.01 11.92
N SER A 92 16.42 0.79 11.92
CA SER A 92 15.80 -0.33 12.62
C SER A 92 15.63 -0.02 14.11
N LYS A 93 14.42 -0.29 14.62
CA LYS A 93 14.07 -0.05 16.02
C LYS A 93 14.27 1.42 16.48
N ALA A 94 14.36 2.36 15.54
CA ALA A 94 14.35 3.78 15.88
C ALA A 94 12.99 4.18 16.44
N THR A 95 12.97 5.14 17.36
CA THR A 95 11.73 5.63 17.99
C THR A 95 11.57 7.11 17.74
N PHE A 96 10.44 7.49 17.13
CA PHE A 96 10.04 8.86 16.88
C PHE A 96 8.79 9.15 17.72
N THR A 97 8.93 9.88 18.82
CA THR A 97 7.82 10.18 19.72
C THR A 97 7.03 11.44 19.33
N ALA A 98 7.32 11.99 18.17
CA ALA A 98 6.53 12.99 17.47
C ALA A 98 6.59 12.70 15.96
N HIS A 99 5.92 13.53 15.16
CA HIS A 99 5.90 13.38 13.71
C HIS A 99 7.30 13.51 13.10
N VAL A 100 7.66 12.62 12.18
CA VAL A 100 8.90 12.67 11.41
C VAL A 100 8.60 12.89 9.93
N GLY A 101 9.37 13.77 9.29
CA GLY A 101 9.25 14.05 7.86
C GLY A 101 10.39 13.45 7.05
N PHE A 102 10.03 12.62 6.07
CA PHE A 102 10.90 12.12 5.00
C PHE A 102 10.43 12.62 3.62
N TYR A 103 9.64 13.69 3.59
CA TYR A 103 9.09 14.24 2.36
C TYR A 103 10.18 14.49 1.31
N LYS A 104 10.01 13.91 0.11
CA LYS A 104 11.00 13.96 -1.00
C LYS A 104 12.39 13.45 -0.63
N ALA A 105 12.52 12.61 0.38
CA ALA A 105 13.78 11.96 0.67
C ALA A 105 14.09 10.91 -0.42
N THR A 106 15.37 10.62 -0.62
CA THR A 106 15.83 9.60 -1.57
C THR A 106 16.73 8.60 -0.85
N PHE A 107 16.32 7.34 -0.84
CA PHE A 107 17.11 6.20 -0.43
C PHE A 107 17.56 5.48 -1.71
N ALA A 108 18.80 5.68 -2.12
CA ALA A 108 19.28 5.13 -3.38
C ALA A 108 19.56 3.61 -3.30
N ARG A 109 19.79 3.10 -2.10
CA ARG A 109 20.01 1.68 -1.82
C ARG A 109 19.00 1.18 -0.78
N GLU A 110 19.35 0.12 -0.03
CA GLU A 110 18.43 -0.46 0.94
C GLU A 110 18.18 0.47 2.12
N VAL A 111 16.94 0.48 2.60
CA VAL A 111 16.56 1.15 3.84
C VAL A 111 15.84 0.21 4.78
N ASN A 112 16.25 0.22 6.02
CA ASN A 112 15.72 -0.65 7.06
C ASN A 112 15.00 0.19 8.14
N PHE A 113 13.66 0.08 8.22
CA PHE A 113 12.82 0.61 9.30
C PHE A 113 12.20 -0.51 10.14
N ASN A 114 12.75 -1.74 10.07
CA ASN A 114 12.21 -2.89 10.78
C ASN A 114 12.08 -2.62 12.29
N GLY A 115 10.87 -2.84 12.81
CA GLY A 115 10.56 -2.60 14.22
C GLY A 115 10.68 -1.14 14.67
N ALA A 116 10.75 -0.16 13.74
CA ALA A 116 10.73 1.24 14.11
C ALA A 116 9.34 1.67 14.61
N SER A 117 9.31 2.64 15.52
CA SER A 117 8.09 3.20 16.08
C SER A 117 7.96 4.67 15.75
N PHE A 118 6.83 5.02 15.15
CA PHE A 118 6.51 6.37 14.69
C PHE A 118 5.24 6.85 15.39
N GLU A 119 5.29 8.05 15.98
CA GLU A 119 4.06 8.73 16.41
C GLU A 119 3.23 9.14 15.19
N GLY A 120 3.87 9.65 14.14
CA GLY A 120 3.34 9.82 12.79
C GLY A 120 4.50 10.02 11.82
N ALA A 121 4.33 9.61 10.55
CA ALA A 121 5.41 9.63 9.57
C ALA A 121 4.95 10.11 8.19
N TYR A 122 5.74 10.96 7.56
CA TYR A 122 5.46 11.54 6.24
C TYR A 122 6.54 11.13 5.25
N PHE A 123 6.22 10.13 4.41
CA PHE A 123 7.05 9.64 3.32
C PHE A 123 6.50 10.07 1.95
N ALA A 124 5.68 11.10 1.90
CA ALA A 124 5.11 11.57 0.63
C ALA A 124 6.22 11.96 -0.36
N ASP A 125 6.05 11.64 -1.66
CA ASP A 125 7.04 11.84 -2.72
C ASP A 125 8.43 11.19 -2.46
N THR A 126 8.56 10.28 -1.48
CA THR A 126 9.83 9.62 -1.16
C THR A 126 10.16 8.55 -2.21
N THR A 127 11.44 8.46 -2.57
CA THR A 127 11.94 7.43 -3.49
C THR A 127 12.76 6.39 -2.74
N PHE A 128 12.35 5.13 -2.86
CA PHE A 128 13.05 3.94 -2.37
C PHE A 128 13.65 3.21 -3.57
N GLY A 129 14.96 3.37 -3.77
CA GLY A 129 15.68 2.89 -4.96
C GLY A 129 15.94 1.39 -4.96
N GLN A 130 16.04 0.79 -3.79
CA GLN A 130 16.21 -0.64 -3.55
C GLN A 130 15.22 -1.12 -2.50
N GLY A 131 15.46 -2.26 -1.84
CA GLY A 131 14.57 -2.81 -0.83
C GLY A 131 14.27 -1.84 0.32
N ALA A 132 13.00 -1.78 0.73
CA ALA A 132 12.54 -0.98 1.85
C ALA A 132 11.84 -1.89 2.87
N ASP A 133 12.42 -2.02 4.07
CA ASP A 133 11.90 -2.89 5.11
C ASP A 133 11.21 -2.07 6.21
N PHE A 134 9.88 -2.14 6.27
CA PHE A 134 9.01 -1.61 7.32
C PHE A 134 8.34 -2.72 8.14
N ALA A 135 8.87 -3.94 8.07
CA ALA A 135 8.28 -5.08 8.79
C ALA A 135 8.23 -4.82 10.30
N SER A 136 7.14 -5.23 10.92
CA SER A 136 6.90 -5.05 12.37
C SER A 136 7.03 -3.60 12.87
N SER A 137 7.00 -2.60 11.96
CA SER A 137 6.99 -1.19 12.35
C SER A 137 5.62 -0.77 12.88
N THR A 138 5.60 0.25 13.73
CA THR A 138 4.38 0.78 14.33
C THR A 138 4.21 2.25 14.02
N PHE A 139 3.06 2.62 13.46
CA PHE A 139 2.64 3.99 13.21
C PHE A 139 1.43 4.30 14.11
N ASN A 140 1.66 4.98 15.25
CA ASN A 140 0.61 5.24 16.24
C ASN A 140 -0.49 6.17 15.72
N HIS A 141 -0.12 7.15 14.89
CA HIS A 141 -1.02 8.08 14.21
C HIS A 141 -0.88 7.93 12.68
N SER A 142 -1.15 8.99 11.94
CA SER A 142 -1.16 8.93 10.48
C SER A 142 0.22 8.62 9.87
N ALA A 143 0.21 7.78 8.85
CA ALA A 143 1.35 7.50 8.00
C ALA A 143 1.00 7.85 6.55
N SER A 144 1.78 8.73 5.91
CA SER A 144 1.57 9.08 4.51
C SER A 144 2.74 8.61 3.66
N PHE A 145 2.40 7.82 2.65
CA PHE A 145 3.28 7.37 1.56
C PHE A 145 2.78 7.90 0.21
N ASP A 146 1.90 8.91 0.23
CA ASP A 146 1.29 9.51 -0.95
C ASP A 146 2.34 9.85 -2.02
N HIS A 147 2.14 9.38 -3.27
CA HIS A 147 3.08 9.51 -4.39
C HIS A 147 4.50 8.93 -4.14
N ALA A 148 4.71 8.11 -3.12
CA ALA A 148 6.01 7.45 -2.92
C ALA A 148 6.28 6.41 -4.01
N THR A 149 7.55 6.16 -4.30
CA THR A 149 7.98 5.20 -5.31
C THR A 149 8.90 4.16 -4.69
N PHE A 150 8.54 2.89 -4.80
CA PHE A 150 9.33 1.74 -4.40
C PHE A 150 9.83 1.01 -5.66
N ASN A 151 11.11 1.17 -5.99
CA ASN A 151 11.69 0.59 -7.21
C ASN A 151 12.09 -0.89 -7.06
N ALA A 152 12.02 -1.43 -5.86
CA ALA A 152 12.27 -2.83 -5.54
C ALA A 152 11.30 -3.30 -4.44
N ASN A 153 11.52 -4.46 -3.85
CA ASN A 153 10.62 -5.05 -2.87
C ASN A 153 10.38 -4.14 -1.66
N ALA A 154 9.11 -4.09 -1.22
CA ALA A 154 8.70 -3.36 -0.03
C ALA A 154 8.05 -4.32 0.98
N GLU A 155 8.55 -4.31 2.21
CA GLU A 155 8.10 -5.20 3.27
C GLU A 155 7.37 -4.41 4.35
N PHE A 156 6.06 -4.66 4.50
CA PHE A 156 5.20 -4.11 5.56
C PHE A 156 4.55 -5.25 6.37
N HIS A 157 5.11 -6.47 6.31
CA HIS A 157 4.51 -7.59 7.04
C HIS A 157 4.53 -7.32 8.55
N GLU A 158 3.42 -7.65 9.22
CA GLU A 158 3.23 -7.39 10.65
C GLU A 158 3.34 -5.90 11.05
N ALA A 159 3.32 -4.95 10.09
CA ALA A 159 3.30 -3.53 10.41
C ALA A 159 1.94 -3.12 11.00
N SER A 160 1.94 -2.18 11.93
CA SER A 160 0.72 -1.67 12.57
C SER A 160 0.52 -0.19 12.29
N PHE A 161 -0.62 0.15 11.67
CA PHE A 161 -1.05 1.50 11.36
C PHE A 161 -2.24 1.86 12.26
N GLY A 162 -1.99 2.54 13.38
CA GLY A 162 -3.05 2.92 14.33
C GLY A 162 -3.94 4.05 13.82
N GLY A 163 -3.37 5.00 13.05
CA GLY A 163 -4.10 6.09 12.40
C GLY A 163 -4.32 5.85 10.91
N HIS A 164 -4.73 6.91 10.20
CA HIS A 164 -4.92 6.85 8.75
C HIS A 164 -3.60 6.52 8.03
N ALA A 165 -3.65 5.52 7.14
CA ALA A 165 -2.53 5.11 6.29
C ALA A 165 -2.83 5.49 4.84
N ASP A 166 -2.04 6.39 4.27
CA ASP A 166 -2.25 6.93 2.93
C ASP A 166 -1.17 6.43 1.96
N PHE A 167 -1.57 5.54 1.05
CA PHE A 167 -0.76 4.99 -0.04
C PHE A 167 -1.34 5.38 -1.41
N ARG A 168 -2.01 6.54 -1.52
CA ARG A 168 -2.53 7.02 -2.81
C ARG A 168 -1.41 7.26 -3.81
N ASP A 169 -1.68 6.93 -5.08
CA ASP A 169 -0.73 7.13 -6.18
C ASP A 169 0.67 6.55 -5.91
N VAL A 170 0.80 5.61 -4.96
CA VAL A 170 2.07 4.91 -4.70
C VAL A 170 2.38 3.97 -5.85
N ALA A 171 3.65 3.94 -6.25
CA ALA A 171 4.16 2.98 -7.22
C ALA A 171 5.05 1.93 -6.55
N PHE A 172 4.61 0.68 -6.53
CA PHE A 172 5.41 -0.49 -6.17
C PHE A 172 5.85 -1.19 -7.47
N ALA A 173 7.10 -1.00 -7.88
CA ALA A 173 7.60 -1.59 -9.13
C ALA A 173 7.94 -3.10 -9.02
N ALA A 174 7.98 -3.64 -7.81
CA ALA A 174 8.26 -5.04 -7.51
C ALA A 174 7.31 -5.56 -6.43
N ASP A 175 7.63 -6.70 -5.80
CA ASP A 175 6.77 -7.32 -4.80
C ASP A 175 6.57 -6.43 -3.57
N VAL A 176 5.33 -6.40 -3.06
CA VAL A 176 5.01 -5.76 -1.78
C VAL A 176 4.24 -6.70 -0.86
N ARG A 177 4.61 -6.71 0.42
CA ARG A 177 4.00 -7.57 1.43
C ARG A 177 3.42 -6.77 2.58
N PHE A 178 2.09 -6.83 2.70
CA PHE A 178 1.33 -6.37 3.87
C PHE A 178 0.81 -7.55 4.72
N SER A 179 1.36 -8.74 4.53
CA SER A 179 0.87 -9.95 5.21
C SER A 179 0.89 -9.80 6.73
N GLY A 180 -0.26 -10.00 7.39
CA GLY A 180 -0.41 -9.82 8.82
C GLY A 180 -0.34 -8.38 9.31
N ALA A 181 -0.31 -7.38 8.41
CA ALA A 181 -0.38 -5.99 8.81
C ALA A 181 -1.76 -5.62 9.35
N SER A 182 -1.83 -4.61 10.22
CA SER A 182 -3.08 -4.10 10.77
C SER A 182 -3.27 -2.62 10.48
N PHE A 183 -4.44 -2.27 9.95
CA PHE A 183 -4.88 -0.90 9.70
C PHE A 183 -6.04 -0.57 10.65
N GLY A 184 -5.72 0.06 11.79
CA GLY A 184 -6.67 0.42 12.83
C GLY A 184 -7.62 1.55 12.46
N SER A 185 -7.36 2.27 11.37
CA SER A 185 -8.19 3.33 10.79
C SER A 185 -8.24 3.16 9.27
N ASN A 186 -8.67 4.18 8.53
CA ASN A 186 -8.81 4.10 7.07
C ASN A 186 -7.45 3.85 6.39
N ALA A 187 -7.45 2.98 5.39
CA ALA A 187 -6.30 2.64 4.54
C ALA A 187 -6.61 3.02 3.09
N GLY A 188 -5.86 3.98 2.55
CA GLY A 188 -6.06 4.49 1.19
C GLY A 188 -5.01 3.96 0.23
N PHE A 189 -5.43 3.21 -0.79
CA PHE A 189 -4.61 2.70 -1.90
C PHE A 189 -5.20 3.14 -3.25
N CYS A 190 -5.97 4.24 -3.27
CA CYS A 190 -6.55 4.74 -4.52
C CYS A 190 -5.45 5.06 -5.53
N MET A 191 -5.64 4.60 -6.79
CA MET A 191 -4.70 4.82 -7.90
C MET A 191 -3.30 4.26 -7.64
N ALA A 192 -3.11 3.42 -6.62
CA ALA A 192 -1.83 2.74 -6.39
C ALA A 192 -1.53 1.73 -7.50
N SER A 193 -0.25 1.62 -7.89
CA SER A 193 0.22 0.65 -8.89
C SER A 193 1.09 -0.41 -8.22
N PHE A 194 0.75 -1.68 -8.44
CA PHE A 194 1.43 -2.86 -7.94
C PHE A 194 1.99 -3.63 -9.13
N GLY A 195 3.25 -3.34 -9.52
CA GLY A 195 3.93 -3.96 -10.66
C GLY A 195 4.44 -5.37 -10.39
N GLY A 196 4.59 -5.77 -9.13
CA GLY A 196 4.91 -7.14 -8.72
C GLY A 196 3.77 -7.78 -7.94
N ASN A 197 4.04 -8.91 -7.28
CA ASN A 197 3.06 -9.57 -6.43
C ASN A 197 2.71 -8.69 -5.21
N ALA A 198 1.42 -8.47 -4.97
CA ALA A 198 0.92 -7.73 -3.82
C ALA A 198 0.21 -8.71 -2.85
N SER A 199 0.75 -8.84 -1.63
CA SER A 199 0.19 -9.74 -0.63
C SER A 199 -0.41 -8.99 0.54
N PHE A 200 -1.73 -9.10 0.70
CA PHE A 200 -2.52 -8.68 1.85
C PHE A 200 -3.03 -9.90 2.65
N PHE A 201 -2.25 -10.98 2.65
CA PHE A 201 -2.58 -12.21 3.37
C PHE A 201 -2.73 -11.95 4.88
N ARG A 202 -3.88 -12.32 5.48
CA ARG A 202 -4.18 -12.07 6.91
C ARG A 202 -4.06 -10.60 7.32
N THR A 203 -4.24 -9.68 6.41
CA THR A 203 -4.26 -8.24 6.74
C THR A 203 -5.60 -7.88 7.37
N ASP A 204 -5.56 -7.08 8.44
CA ASP A 204 -6.74 -6.60 9.14
C ASP A 204 -6.99 -5.11 8.80
N PHE A 205 -8.16 -4.82 8.22
CA PHE A 205 -8.63 -3.48 7.93
C PHE A 205 -9.81 -3.14 8.85
N ALA A 206 -9.52 -2.47 9.97
CA ALA A 206 -10.57 -2.06 10.91
C ALA A 206 -11.38 -0.84 10.40
N GLY A 207 -10.75 0.07 9.66
CA GLY A 207 -11.39 1.18 8.97
C GLY A 207 -11.69 0.87 7.50
N THR A 208 -12.17 1.88 6.78
CA THR A 208 -12.44 1.76 5.34
C THR A 208 -11.16 1.44 4.56
N ALA A 209 -11.24 0.46 3.65
CA ALA A 209 -10.14 0.07 2.75
C ALA A 209 -10.44 0.53 1.33
N GLU A 210 -9.71 1.53 0.84
CA GLU A 210 -9.93 2.19 -0.45
C GLU A 210 -8.90 1.76 -1.47
N PHE A 211 -9.27 0.88 -2.41
CA PHE A 211 -8.43 0.44 -3.53
C PHE A 211 -8.91 0.99 -4.88
N ARG A 212 -9.80 1.98 -4.88
CA ARG A 212 -10.40 2.50 -6.11
C ARG A 212 -9.33 2.86 -7.15
N GLU A 213 -9.55 2.36 -8.40
CA GLU A 213 -8.68 2.62 -9.56
C GLU A 213 -7.23 2.13 -9.37
N ALA A 214 -6.95 1.28 -8.38
CA ALA A 214 -5.63 0.66 -8.25
C ALA A 214 -5.39 -0.38 -9.36
N ILE A 215 -4.13 -0.62 -9.68
CA ILE A 215 -3.71 -1.57 -10.71
C ILE A 215 -2.81 -2.64 -10.07
N PHE A 216 -3.17 -3.91 -10.24
CA PHE A 216 -2.38 -5.06 -9.86
C PHE A 216 -1.93 -5.78 -11.14
N GLU A 217 -0.66 -5.58 -11.53
CA GLU A 217 -0.11 -6.15 -12.78
C GLU A 217 0.19 -7.65 -12.65
N GLU A 218 0.51 -8.12 -11.43
CA GLU A 218 0.77 -9.51 -11.13
C GLU A 218 -0.25 -10.06 -10.11
N TYR A 219 0.12 -10.99 -9.24
CA TYR A 219 -0.74 -11.61 -8.24
C TYR A 219 -1.24 -10.60 -7.18
N ALA A 220 -2.55 -10.57 -6.96
CA ALA A 220 -3.20 -9.80 -5.89
C ALA A 220 -3.80 -10.75 -4.84
N GLY A 221 -3.15 -10.90 -3.69
CA GLY A 221 -3.53 -11.85 -2.64
C GLY A 221 -4.19 -11.19 -1.44
N PHE A 222 -5.51 -11.42 -1.27
CA PHE A 222 -6.30 -10.97 -0.11
C PHE A 222 -6.81 -12.15 0.72
N SER A 223 -6.19 -13.33 0.58
CA SER A 223 -6.61 -14.52 1.33
C SER A 223 -6.62 -14.27 2.82
N THR A 224 -7.71 -14.70 3.48
CA THR A 224 -7.92 -14.54 4.92
C THR A 224 -7.80 -13.09 5.42
N ALA A 225 -7.84 -12.10 4.54
CA ALA A 225 -7.93 -10.70 4.93
C ALA A 225 -9.28 -10.39 5.57
N ALA A 226 -9.30 -9.52 6.57
CA ALA A 226 -10.51 -9.09 7.26
C ALA A 226 -10.79 -7.60 6.99
N PHE A 227 -12.00 -7.30 6.51
CA PHE A 227 -12.49 -5.95 6.24
C PHE A 227 -13.66 -5.66 7.19
N SER A 228 -13.39 -4.95 8.29
CA SER A 228 -14.40 -4.65 9.31
C SER A 228 -15.33 -3.50 8.93
N ALA A 229 -14.87 -2.59 8.07
CA ALA A 229 -15.65 -1.51 7.47
C ALA A 229 -15.77 -1.72 5.96
N ASP A 230 -16.26 -0.71 5.22
CA ASP A 230 -16.45 -0.81 3.78
C ASP A 230 -15.10 -1.01 3.05
N ALA A 231 -15.11 -1.88 2.03
CA ALA A 231 -14.00 -2.15 1.15
C ALA A 231 -14.35 -1.78 -0.29
N ASN A 232 -13.63 -0.84 -0.86
CA ASN A 232 -13.91 -0.29 -2.17
C ASN A 232 -12.83 -0.71 -3.18
N PHE A 233 -13.21 -1.60 -4.09
CA PHE A 233 -12.40 -2.06 -5.22
C PHE A 233 -12.96 -1.54 -6.56
N SER A 234 -13.74 -0.45 -6.56
CA SER A 234 -14.33 0.09 -7.78
C SER A 234 -13.27 0.50 -8.78
N GLY A 235 -13.43 0.06 -10.03
CA GLY A 235 -12.51 0.39 -11.11
C GLY A 235 -11.12 -0.22 -11.02
N VAL A 236 -10.85 -1.11 -10.05
CA VAL A 236 -9.56 -1.82 -9.92
C VAL A 236 -9.28 -2.66 -11.16
N ALA A 237 -8.04 -2.68 -11.62
CA ALA A 237 -7.57 -3.63 -12.63
C ALA A 237 -6.75 -4.75 -11.97
N PHE A 238 -7.23 -5.99 -12.07
CA PHE A 238 -6.49 -7.20 -11.71
C PHE A 238 -6.03 -7.87 -13.00
N GLU A 239 -4.75 -7.71 -13.37
CA GLU A 239 -4.23 -8.22 -14.64
C GLU A 239 -3.95 -9.73 -14.60
N GLN A 240 -3.67 -10.28 -13.43
CA GLN A 240 -3.45 -11.69 -13.20
C GLN A 240 -4.41 -12.26 -12.14
N LEU A 241 -4.01 -13.28 -11.41
CA LEU A 241 -4.82 -13.92 -10.37
C LEU A 241 -5.16 -12.95 -9.24
N SER A 242 -6.45 -12.78 -8.95
CA SER A 242 -6.96 -12.08 -7.78
C SER A 242 -7.58 -13.07 -6.79
N TRP A 243 -6.94 -13.22 -5.65
CA TRP A 243 -7.26 -14.25 -4.68
C TRP A 243 -7.85 -13.68 -3.40
N PHE A 244 -9.18 -13.82 -3.24
CA PHE A 244 -9.93 -13.42 -2.06
C PHE A 244 -10.35 -14.60 -1.16
N ALA A 245 -9.83 -15.80 -1.41
CA ALA A 245 -10.26 -17.00 -0.70
C ALA A 245 -10.18 -16.83 0.83
N ASP A 246 -11.22 -17.28 1.53
CA ASP A 246 -11.36 -17.16 2.99
C ASP A 246 -11.37 -15.71 3.53
N ALA A 247 -11.43 -14.67 2.69
CA ALA A 247 -11.54 -13.29 3.15
C ALA A 247 -12.91 -13.03 3.79
N THR A 248 -12.96 -12.08 4.73
CA THR A 248 -14.19 -11.68 5.42
C THR A 248 -14.48 -10.20 5.20
N PHE A 249 -15.68 -9.89 4.72
CA PHE A 249 -16.20 -8.53 4.56
C PHE A 249 -17.38 -8.34 5.52
N GLU A 250 -17.14 -7.61 6.62
CA GLU A 250 -18.15 -7.34 7.66
C GLU A 250 -19.20 -6.31 7.20
N ALA A 251 -18.81 -5.38 6.30
CA ALA A 251 -19.66 -4.31 5.79
C ALA A 251 -19.80 -4.39 4.27
N GLY A 252 -19.83 -3.27 3.55
CA GLY A 252 -19.95 -3.24 2.09
C GLY A 252 -18.67 -3.69 1.38
N ALA A 253 -18.83 -4.39 0.25
CA ALA A 253 -17.75 -4.75 -0.67
C ALA A 253 -18.14 -4.31 -2.08
N GLU A 254 -17.43 -3.33 -2.63
CA GLU A 254 -17.72 -2.69 -3.90
C GLU A 254 -16.70 -3.09 -4.96
N PHE A 255 -17.15 -3.73 -6.04
CA PHE A 255 -16.34 -4.16 -7.20
C PHE A 255 -16.85 -3.59 -8.51
N ALA A 256 -17.78 -2.62 -8.49
CA ALA A 256 -18.34 -2.05 -9.72
C ALA A 256 -17.23 -1.40 -10.58
N GLY A 257 -17.22 -1.70 -11.87
CA GLY A 257 -16.19 -1.23 -12.79
C GLY A 257 -14.85 -1.94 -12.69
N ALA A 258 -14.63 -2.83 -11.71
CA ALA A 258 -13.40 -3.62 -11.62
C ALA A 258 -13.21 -4.52 -12.85
N THR A 259 -11.97 -4.76 -13.25
CA THR A 259 -11.62 -5.63 -14.38
C THR A 259 -10.75 -6.77 -13.91
N PHE A 260 -11.21 -8.01 -14.12
CA PHE A 260 -10.52 -9.25 -13.78
C PHE A 260 -10.00 -9.88 -15.07
N MET A 261 -8.71 -9.67 -15.37
CA MET A 261 -8.06 -10.20 -16.58
C MET A 261 -7.59 -11.64 -16.39
N GLY A 262 -7.21 -12.00 -15.16
CA GLY A 262 -6.93 -13.36 -14.74
C GLY A 262 -8.11 -14.03 -14.04
N VAL A 263 -7.82 -15.10 -13.32
CA VAL A 263 -8.83 -15.79 -12.50
C VAL A 263 -9.19 -14.94 -11.30
N ALA A 264 -10.47 -14.77 -11.02
CA ALA A 264 -10.99 -14.21 -9.78
C ALA A 264 -11.46 -15.35 -8.86
N ASP A 265 -10.81 -15.51 -7.72
CA ASP A 265 -11.13 -16.57 -6.77
C ASP A 265 -11.72 -15.98 -5.47
N PHE A 266 -13.04 -16.18 -5.30
CA PHE A 266 -13.80 -15.83 -4.10
C PHE A 266 -14.16 -17.07 -3.28
N CYS A 267 -13.37 -18.16 -3.40
CA CYS A 267 -13.64 -19.40 -2.66
C CYS A 267 -13.78 -19.14 -1.16
N ASN A 268 -14.89 -19.60 -0.59
CA ASN A 268 -15.13 -19.52 0.85
C ASN A 268 -15.11 -18.10 1.46
N VAL A 269 -15.29 -17.07 0.65
CA VAL A 269 -15.41 -15.68 1.12
C VAL A 269 -16.66 -15.51 1.98
N SER A 270 -16.58 -14.72 3.04
CA SER A 270 -17.70 -14.35 3.89
C SER A 270 -18.10 -12.89 3.69
N PHE A 271 -19.30 -12.64 3.18
CA PHE A 271 -19.97 -11.34 3.17
C PHE A 271 -21.01 -11.33 4.29
N VAL A 272 -20.76 -10.59 5.38
CA VAL A 272 -21.54 -10.73 6.60
C VAL A 272 -22.85 -9.94 6.53
N LYS A 273 -22.81 -8.63 6.29
CA LYS A 273 -24.00 -7.76 6.34
C LYS A 273 -24.71 -7.63 5.00
N THR A 274 -24.00 -7.43 3.93
CA THR A 274 -24.56 -7.15 2.61
C THR A 274 -23.89 -7.99 1.53
N PRO A 275 -24.64 -8.37 0.47
CA PRO A 275 -24.01 -8.94 -0.72
C PRO A 275 -23.01 -7.98 -1.36
N PRO A 276 -21.97 -8.48 -2.02
CA PRO A 276 -21.03 -7.63 -2.75
C PRO A 276 -21.68 -7.02 -4.00
N VAL A 277 -21.20 -5.85 -4.41
CA VAL A 277 -21.70 -5.11 -5.56
C VAL A 277 -20.72 -5.23 -6.73
N PHE A 278 -21.15 -5.84 -7.84
CA PHE A 278 -20.36 -5.96 -9.08
C PHE A 278 -20.88 -5.08 -10.22
N ALA A 279 -22.02 -4.44 -10.03
CA ALA A 279 -22.57 -3.50 -10.99
C ALA A 279 -23.32 -2.39 -10.24
N ALA A 280 -23.05 -1.14 -10.60
CA ALA A 280 -23.70 0.04 -10.07
C ALA A 280 -24.09 0.97 -11.22
N GLU A 281 -25.09 1.80 -11.03
CA GLU A 281 -25.47 2.87 -11.95
C GLU A 281 -25.25 4.21 -11.27
N ASN A 282 -24.64 5.14 -11.99
CA ASN A 282 -24.53 6.50 -11.52
C ASN A 282 -25.94 7.14 -11.55
N ALA A 283 -26.39 7.58 -10.39
CA ALA A 283 -27.75 8.12 -10.23
C ALA A 283 -28.00 9.39 -11.07
N ASP A 284 -26.97 10.17 -11.36
CA ASP A 284 -27.08 11.44 -12.09
C ASP A 284 -26.95 11.26 -13.60
N SER A 285 -26.02 10.42 -14.07
CA SER A 285 -25.76 10.21 -15.50
C SER A 285 -26.48 8.99 -16.09
N GLY A 286 -26.93 8.05 -15.26
CA GLY A 286 -27.44 6.75 -15.69
C GLY A 286 -26.36 5.84 -16.28
N GLU A 287 -25.09 6.21 -16.14
CA GLU A 287 -23.96 5.41 -16.63
C GLU A 287 -23.77 4.18 -15.74
N ALA A 288 -23.68 3.01 -16.36
CA ALA A 288 -23.51 1.77 -15.64
C ALA A 288 -22.03 1.40 -15.50
N TYR A 289 -21.57 1.28 -14.27
CA TYR A 289 -20.24 0.74 -13.92
C TYR A 289 -20.39 -0.75 -13.63
N ARG A 290 -19.82 -1.59 -14.51
CA ARG A 290 -19.98 -3.04 -14.45
C ARG A 290 -18.62 -3.70 -14.27
N ALA A 291 -18.50 -4.66 -13.35
CA ALA A 291 -17.34 -5.53 -13.28
C ALA A 291 -17.21 -6.32 -14.60
N ARG A 292 -15.97 -6.48 -15.05
CA ARG A 292 -15.59 -7.13 -16.29
C ARG A 292 -14.75 -8.35 -15.98
N PHE A 293 -15.13 -9.50 -16.52
CA PHE A 293 -14.41 -10.75 -16.35
C PHE A 293 -13.90 -11.27 -17.70
N THR A 294 -12.68 -11.77 -17.73
CA THR A 294 -12.15 -12.39 -18.95
C THR A 294 -12.92 -13.68 -19.27
N ALA A 295 -13.22 -13.88 -20.56
CA ALA A 295 -13.70 -15.18 -21.05
C ALA A 295 -12.53 -16.16 -21.11
N LEU A 296 -12.24 -16.86 -20.02
CA LEU A 296 -11.13 -17.79 -19.91
C LEU A 296 -11.23 -18.89 -20.98
N PRO A 297 -10.14 -19.24 -21.71
CA PRO A 297 -10.13 -20.33 -22.67
C PRO A 297 -10.46 -21.66 -21.98
N ALA A 298 -11.14 -22.57 -22.69
CA ALA A 298 -11.35 -23.92 -22.20
C ALA A 298 -10.00 -24.67 -22.13
N GLY A 299 -9.65 -25.14 -20.93
CA GLY A 299 -8.42 -25.94 -20.73
C GLY A 299 -7.14 -25.10 -20.53
N SER A 300 -7.24 -23.80 -20.22
CA SER A 300 -6.08 -23.01 -19.83
C SER A 300 -5.83 -23.19 -18.34
N ASP A 301 -5.02 -24.18 -17.93
CA ASP A 301 -4.41 -24.09 -16.63
C ASP A 301 -3.07 -24.82 -16.52
N SER A 302 -2.14 -24.10 -15.90
CA SER A 302 -0.96 -24.67 -15.26
C SER A 302 -1.17 -24.83 -13.74
N ALA A 303 -2.36 -24.50 -13.20
CA ALA A 303 -2.64 -24.47 -11.76
C ALA A 303 -3.95 -25.13 -11.32
N GLY A 304 -4.70 -25.82 -12.21
CA GLY A 304 -5.94 -26.52 -11.86
C GLY A 304 -7.19 -25.63 -11.67
N GLN A 305 -7.15 -24.35 -11.99
CA GLN A 305 -8.30 -23.44 -11.93
C GLN A 305 -8.74 -23.00 -13.33
N GLU A 306 -9.81 -23.64 -13.84
CA GLU A 306 -10.34 -23.41 -15.18
C GLU A 306 -11.39 -22.30 -15.27
N ALA A 307 -11.80 -21.70 -14.14
CA ALA A 307 -12.90 -20.73 -14.09
C ALA A 307 -12.79 -19.77 -12.91
N HIS A 308 -13.46 -18.62 -13.02
CA HIS A 308 -13.70 -17.76 -11.85
C HIS A 308 -14.50 -18.54 -10.79
N ASN A 309 -14.18 -18.34 -9.52
CA ASN A 309 -14.82 -19.03 -8.42
C ASN A 309 -15.60 -18.04 -7.54
N PHE A 310 -16.91 -18.21 -7.47
CA PHE A 310 -17.82 -17.38 -6.68
C PHE A 310 -18.49 -18.15 -5.54
N THR A 311 -17.86 -19.24 -5.06
CA THR A 311 -18.38 -20.03 -3.95
C THR A 311 -18.13 -19.30 -2.63
N VAL A 312 -19.18 -18.94 -1.93
CA VAL A 312 -19.08 -18.24 -0.64
C VAL A 312 -19.15 -19.21 0.54
N TYR A 313 -18.71 -18.74 1.73
CA TYR A 313 -18.81 -19.48 2.98
C TYR A 313 -20.28 -19.80 3.34
N GLU A 314 -20.53 -20.95 3.98
CA GLU A 314 -21.86 -21.31 4.46
C GLU A 314 -22.36 -20.30 5.52
N GLY A 315 -23.49 -19.67 5.27
CA GLY A 315 -24.06 -18.60 6.10
C GLY A 315 -23.67 -17.18 5.70
N SER A 316 -22.79 -17.02 4.68
CA SER A 316 -22.50 -15.73 4.07
C SER A 316 -23.72 -15.18 3.31
N GLN A 317 -23.78 -13.86 3.14
CA GLN A 317 -24.62 -13.28 2.07
C GLN A 317 -24.15 -13.83 0.72
N PRO A 318 -25.06 -14.25 -0.16
CA PRO A 318 -24.66 -14.82 -1.45
C PRO A 318 -24.10 -13.75 -2.40
N ILE A 319 -23.23 -14.14 -3.30
CA ILE A 319 -23.00 -13.38 -4.52
C ILE A 319 -24.19 -13.63 -5.45
N PRO A 320 -25.00 -12.62 -5.80
CA PRO A 320 -26.08 -12.83 -6.76
C PRO A 320 -25.48 -13.21 -8.13
N LEU A 321 -25.77 -14.41 -8.61
CA LEU A 321 -25.22 -14.94 -9.86
C LEU A 321 -26.27 -14.98 -10.96
N GLY A 322 -25.82 -14.80 -12.19
CA GLY A 322 -26.56 -14.95 -13.40
C GLY A 322 -25.70 -15.60 -14.50
N THR A 323 -26.19 -15.59 -15.71
CA THR A 323 -25.49 -16.16 -16.87
C THR A 323 -25.23 -15.10 -17.94
N ALA A 324 -24.10 -15.20 -18.61
CA ALA A 324 -23.75 -14.40 -19.78
C ALA A 324 -23.14 -15.30 -20.86
N GLU A 325 -23.37 -14.97 -22.12
CA GLU A 325 -22.87 -15.74 -23.26
C GLU A 325 -21.81 -14.97 -24.03
N LEU A 326 -20.68 -15.62 -24.28
CA LEU A 326 -19.60 -15.10 -25.14
C LEU A 326 -18.87 -16.27 -25.81
N LEU A 327 -18.47 -16.12 -27.08
CA LEU A 327 -17.74 -17.14 -27.87
C LEU A 327 -18.45 -18.51 -27.91
N ASN A 328 -19.79 -18.51 -28.03
CA ASN A 328 -20.65 -19.70 -28.01
C ASN A 328 -20.51 -20.55 -26.72
N ARG A 329 -20.20 -19.95 -25.61
CA ARG A 329 -20.13 -20.56 -24.28
C ARG A 329 -20.97 -19.75 -23.29
N THR A 330 -21.59 -20.44 -22.35
CA THR A 330 -22.30 -19.81 -21.22
C THR A 330 -21.40 -19.80 -20.00
N PHE A 331 -21.33 -18.68 -19.33
CA PHE A 331 -20.55 -18.47 -18.11
C PHE A 331 -21.47 -18.03 -16.98
N VAL A 332 -21.15 -18.48 -15.76
CA VAL A 332 -21.82 -18.01 -14.54
C VAL A 332 -21.01 -16.85 -13.97
N LEU A 333 -21.65 -15.70 -13.75
CA LEU A 333 -21.02 -14.46 -13.29
C LEU A 333 -21.91 -13.75 -12.26
N PRO A 334 -21.36 -12.81 -11.46
CA PRO A 334 -22.17 -11.89 -10.68
C PRO A 334 -23.15 -11.14 -11.57
N LEU A 335 -24.38 -10.94 -11.07
CA LEU A 335 -25.44 -10.23 -11.81
C LEU A 335 -24.97 -8.84 -12.22
N GLY A 336 -25.28 -8.49 -13.46
CA GLY A 336 -24.93 -7.21 -14.08
C GLY A 336 -23.46 -7.10 -14.52
N ALA A 337 -22.59 -8.03 -14.15
CA ALA A 337 -21.23 -8.10 -14.69
C ALA A 337 -21.22 -8.52 -16.16
N VAL A 338 -20.14 -8.25 -16.86
CA VAL A 338 -19.98 -8.60 -18.28
C VAL A 338 -18.71 -9.43 -18.51
N LEU A 339 -18.73 -10.26 -19.57
CA LEU A 339 -17.54 -10.91 -20.10
C LEU A 339 -16.90 -10.06 -21.18
N TYR A 340 -15.60 -10.19 -21.34
CA TYR A 340 -14.91 -9.72 -22.52
C TYR A 340 -13.97 -10.80 -23.07
N ASP A 341 -13.76 -10.75 -24.39
CA ASP A 341 -12.78 -11.57 -25.08
C ASP A 341 -11.43 -10.84 -25.10
N PRO A 342 -10.40 -11.33 -24.38
CA PRO A 342 -9.10 -10.67 -24.34
C PRO A 342 -8.45 -10.53 -25.73
N ALA A 343 -8.76 -11.45 -26.68
CA ALA A 343 -8.27 -11.36 -28.06
C ALA A 343 -8.93 -10.26 -28.89
N SER A 344 -9.96 -9.59 -28.36
CA SER A 344 -10.70 -8.53 -29.07
C SER A 344 -10.23 -7.12 -28.74
N TRP A 345 -9.10 -6.94 -28.08
CA TRP A 345 -8.59 -5.63 -27.73
C TRP A 345 -8.26 -4.77 -28.95
N ASP A 346 -8.93 -3.66 -29.12
CA ASP A 346 -8.66 -2.67 -30.15
C ASP A 346 -7.72 -1.57 -29.63
N LYS A 347 -6.48 -1.57 -30.12
CA LYS A 347 -5.44 -0.60 -29.71
C LYS A 347 -5.78 0.84 -30.07
N CYS A 348 -6.57 1.06 -31.12
CA CYS A 348 -6.95 2.42 -31.56
C CYS A 348 -8.07 2.99 -30.69
N ARG A 349 -9.03 2.16 -30.33
CA ARG A 349 -10.18 2.55 -29.49
C ARG A 349 -9.88 2.42 -28.02
N LYS A 350 -8.84 1.65 -27.63
CA LYS A 350 -8.51 1.28 -26.24
C LYS A 350 -9.68 0.59 -25.52
N GLU A 351 -10.36 -0.31 -26.22
CA GLU A 351 -11.51 -1.06 -25.68
C GLU A 351 -11.55 -2.50 -26.23
N TYR A 352 -12.26 -3.38 -25.53
CA TYR A 352 -12.59 -4.71 -26.03
C TYR A 352 -13.79 -4.63 -26.94
N THR A 353 -13.68 -5.10 -28.18
CA THR A 353 -14.74 -5.03 -29.19
C THR A 353 -15.74 -6.19 -29.12
N ARG A 354 -15.39 -7.27 -28.41
CA ARG A 354 -16.29 -8.41 -28.13
C ARG A 354 -16.55 -8.53 -26.65
N MET A 355 -17.75 -8.14 -26.23
CA MET A 355 -18.24 -8.25 -24.88
C MET A 355 -19.59 -8.95 -24.87
N SER A 356 -19.94 -9.59 -23.76
CA SER A 356 -21.28 -10.11 -23.55
C SER A 356 -22.30 -9.00 -23.22
N GLU A 357 -23.58 -9.36 -23.31
CA GLU A 357 -24.60 -8.65 -22.54
C GLU A 357 -24.33 -8.84 -21.03
N PRO A 358 -24.84 -7.96 -20.17
CA PRO A 358 -24.75 -8.15 -18.73
C PRO A 358 -25.37 -9.46 -18.26
N ALA A 359 -24.73 -10.11 -17.28
CA ALA A 359 -25.24 -11.35 -16.72
C ALA A 359 -26.63 -11.15 -16.12
N GLN A 360 -27.55 -12.04 -16.48
CA GLN A 360 -28.97 -12.04 -16.09
C GLN A 360 -29.33 -13.39 -15.47
N TYR A 361 -30.45 -13.44 -14.70
CA TYR A 361 -31.00 -14.67 -14.13
C TYR A 361 -31.38 -15.70 -15.19
#